data_04d9cb61fa443696cb02e71a10befa09
#
_entry.id   04d9cb61fa443696cb02e71a10befa09
#
_cell.length_a   1.000
_cell.length_b   1.000
_cell.length_c   1.000
_cell.angle_alpha   90.00
_cell.angle_beta   90.00
_cell.angle_gamma   90.00
#
_symmetry.space_group_name_H-M   'P 1'
#
loop_
_entity.id
_entity.type
_entity.pdbx_description
1 polymer ?
#
loop_
_entity_poly.entity_id
_entity_poly.type
_entity_poly.pdbx_seq_one_letter_code
_entity_poly.pdbx_strand_id
1 'polypeptide(L)'
;MKKYLIFLVLILSHFSVHSEGIKLSCAPKMPACENCPDYQTLFPIEEFSPNIGSLDIEADNSEIINDKYLLNGEVEVNSENLYLAADEVEVSSENNSILATGNVRFQDQSYLIKSDSLSATRTNDNLTANATNANYQDFGAGLGGANGYTEIISKTATSVLLTNATYSLCPVNKNDWLIDADQIELNLTKNRGVADNAIVKFYGLPIFYLPKYSWVLSGRGSGFLTPDFSRYTETGNEDSSYSVRVPYYLNLAPDRDLVVALNYMSSRGFIYESKYRQLI
;
A
#
# COMPACT_ATOMS: atom_id res chain seq x y z
N MET A 1 27.57 20.11 13.62
CA MET A 1 26.10 20.09 13.59
C MET A 1 25.51 20.35 12.19
N LYS A 2 25.72 21.49 11.51
CA LYS A 2 25.13 21.77 10.19
C LYS A 2 25.40 20.73 9.07
N LYS A 3 26.57 20.10 9.01
CA LYS A 3 26.92 19.12 7.95
C LYS A 3 26.15 17.80 8.06
N TYR A 4 25.87 17.35 9.26
CA TYR A 4 25.22 16.08 9.54
C TYR A 4 23.68 16.20 9.49
N LEU A 5 23.17 17.40 9.78
CA LEU A 5 21.76 17.74 9.62
C LEU A 5 21.35 17.68 8.12
N ILE A 6 22.23 18.20 7.23
CA ILE A 6 22.04 18.12 5.78
C ILE A 6 22.06 16.65 5.30
N PHE A 7 22.79 15.80 5.99
CA PHE A 7 22.92 14.38 5.66
C PHE A 7 21.65 13.58 5.97
N LEU A 8 21.00 13.85 7.11
CA LEU A 8 19.70 13.25 7.43
C LEU A 8 18.63 13.68 6.42
N VAL A 9 18.61 14.95 5.99
CA VAL A 9 17.72 15.46 4.94
C VAL A 9 17.94 14.70 3.63
N LEU A 10 19.19 14.42 3.25
CA LEU A 10 19.51 13.71 2.00
C LEU A 10 19.10 12.23 2.01
N ILE A 11 19.11 11.56 3.16
CA ILE A 11 18.61 10.18 3.26
C ILE A 11 17.09 10.15 3.14
N LEU A 12 16.41 11.10 3.76
CA LEU A 12 14.95 11.13 3.86
C LEU A 12 14.27 11.80 2.65
N SER A 13 14.93 12.78 1.99
CA SER A 13 14.33 13.58 0.92
C SER A 13 14.10 12.86 -0.42
N HIS A 14 14.60 11.63 -0.61
CA HIS A 14 14.42 10.86 -1.84
C HIS A 14 13.23 9.88 -1.81
N PHE A 15 12.36 9.99 -0.81
CA PHE A 15 11.06 9.33 -0.83
C PHE A 15 10.03 10.05 -1.72
N SER A 16 10.37 11.23 -2.23
CA SER A 16 9.43 12.06 -3.00
C SER A 16 9.21 11.52 -4.41
N VAL A 17 8.12 10.84 -4.62
CA VAL A 17 7.46 10.83 -5.93
C VAL A 17 6.57 12.07 -5.97
N HIS A 18 6.79 12.96 -6.91
CA HIS A 18 5.97 14.17 -7.09
C HIS A 18 4.50 13.79 -7.24
N SER A 19 3.69 14.19 -6.29
CA SER A 19 2.23 14.19 -6.41
C SER A 19 1.71 15.58 -6.04
N GLU A 20 1.01 16.20 -6.97
CA GLU A 20 0.26 17.43 -6.72
C GLU A 20 -0.79 17.19 -5.63
N GLY A 21 -0.84 18.10 -4.69
CA GLY A 21 -1.74 18.25 -3.54
C GLY A 21 -2.85 17.22 -3.33
N ILE A 22 -2.73 16.47 -2.25
CA ILE A 22 -3.67 15.43 -1.84
C ILE A 22 -5.03 16.05 -1.56
N LYS A 23 -5.96 15.93 -2.51
CA LYS A 23 -7.37 15.94 -2.17
C LYS A 23 -7.71 14.54 -1.71
N LEU A 24 -7.94 14.36 -0.41
CA LEU A 24 -8.58 13.18 0.18
C LEU A 24 -9.96 13.01 -0.47
N SER A 25 -9.99 12.45 -1.66
CA SER A 25 -11.20 11.96 -2.28
C SER A 25 -11.21 10.45 -2.05
N CYS A 26 -12.29 9.91 -1.51
CA CYS A 26 -12.51 8.47 -1.53
C CYS A 26 -12.07 7.92 -2.89
N ALA A 27 -11.25 6.87 -2.88
CA ALA A 27 -10.98 6.10 -4.09
C ALA A 27 -12.31 5.84 -4.81
N PRO A 28 -12.37 5.90 -6.15
CA PRO A 28 -13.61 5.75 -6.88
C PRO A 28 -14.34 4.52 -6.34
N LYS A 29 -15.62 4.68 -5.98
CA LYS A 29 -16.46 3.65 -5.37
C LYS A 29 -16.20 2.31 -6.02
N MET A 30 -15.46 1.45 -5.34
CA MET A 30 -15.34 0.06 -5.75
C MET A 30 -16.63 -0.66 -5.38
N PRO A 31 -17.23 -1.46 -6.29
CA PRO A 31 -18.49 -2.16 -6.02
C PRO A 31 -18.45 -3.08 -4.80
N ALA A 32 -17.25 -3.51 -4.39
CA ALA A 32 -17.04 -4.40 -3.25
C ALA A 32 -17.01 -3.69 -1.87
N CYS A 33 -16.94 -2.36 -1.84
CA CYS A 33 -16.94 -1.58 -0.61
C CYS A 33 -18.18 -0.67 -0.60
N GLU A 34 -19.36 -1.26 -0.35
CA GLU A 34 -20.69 -0.63 -0.53
C GLU A 34 -20.93 0.62 0.34
N ASN A 35 -20.16 0.79 1.39
CA ASN A 35 -20.24 1.95 2.25
C ASN A 35 -18.81 2.41 2.52
N CYS A 36 -18.31 3.33 1.74
CA CYS A 36 -17.13 4.11 2.11
C CYS A 36 -17.60 5.18 3.13
N PRO A 37 -17.78 4.84 4.42
CA PRO A 37 -17.89 5.86 5.43
C PRO A 37 -16.49 6.43 5.57
N ASP A 38 -16.37 7.64 5.96
CA ASP A 38 -15.18 8.41 6.23
C ASP A 38 -13.87 7.62 6.12
N TYR A 39 -13.07 7.95 5.13
CA TYR A 39 -11.75 7.38 4.89
C TYR A 39 -10.91 7.42 6.17
N GLN A 40 -10.69 6.28 6.79
CA GLN A 40 -9.90 6.18 8.02
C GLN A 40 -8.43 5.99 7.66
N THR A 41 -7.59 6.81 8.27
CA THR A 41 -6.13 6.68 8.18
C THR A 41 -5.60 5.79 9.31
N LEU A 42 -4.44 5.16 9.11
CA LEU A 42 -3.79 4.30 10.11
C LEU A 42 -3.49 5.06 11.41
N PHE A 43 -3.16 6.35 11.27
CA PHE A 43 -2.97 7.31 12.36
C PHE A 43 -3.32 8.71 11.81
N PRO A 44 -3.53 9.72 12.67
CA PRO A 44 -3.75 11.09 12.23
C PRO A 44 -2.64 11.54 11.28
N ILE A 45 -3.02 12.22 10.20
CA ILE A 45 -2.06 12.79 9.24
C ILE A 45 -1.42 14.02 9.90
N GLU A 46 -0.10 14.00 9.96
CA GLU A 46 0.69 15.11 10.49
C GLU A 46 0.99 16.13 9.39
N GLU A 47 1.08 17.41 9.79
CA GLU A 47 1.48 18.47 8.88
C GLU A 47 3.00 18.46 8.70
N PHE A 48 3.45 18.54 7.45
CA PHE A 48 4.87 18.63 7.14
C PHE A 48 5.43 20.01 7.49
N SER A 49 6.73 20.06 7.79
CA SER A 49 7.40 21.32 8.07
C SER A 49 7.29 22.28 6.87
N PRO A 50 6.85 23.54 7.08
CA PRO A 50 6.72 24.49 5.98
C PRO A 50 8.08 25.03 5.48
N ASN A 51 9.16 24.74 6.19
CA ASN A 51 10.48 25.25 5.88
C ASN A 51 11.21 24.34 4.90
N ILE A 52 11.40 24.79 3.67
CA ILE A 52 12.11 24.05 2.63
C ILE A 52 13.56 23.76 3.07
N GLY A 53 13.93 22.47 3.02
CA GLY A 53 15.27 22.01 3.37
C GLY A 53 15.59 22.04 4.87
N SER A 54 14.62 22.30 5.75
CA SER A 54 14.76 22.13 7.19
C SER A 54 14.46 20.69 7.61
N LEU A 55 15.06 20.30 8.70
CA LEU A 55 14.75 19.09 9.42
C LEU A 55 14.55 19.48 10.90
N ASP A 56 13.32 19.38 11.34
CA ASP A 56 12.96 19.66 12.71
C ASP A 56 13.01 18.32 13.47
N ILE A 57 13.80 18.25 14.54
CA ILE A 57 14.00 17.04 15.34
C ILE A 57 13.70 17.39 16.78
N GLU A 58 12.77 16.63 17.38
CA GLU A 58 12.46 16.66 18.79
C GLU A 58 12.76 15.30 19.42
N ALA A 59 13.34 15.27 20.60
CA ALA A 59 13.63 14.07 21.39
C ALA A 59 13.90 14.45 22.84
N ASP A 60 13.58 13.58 23.77
CA ASP A 60 13.88 13.81 25.18
C ASP A 60 15.38 13.82 25.46
N ASN A 61 16.12 12.92 24.80
CA ASN A 61 17.56 12.78 24.96
C ASN A 61 18.28 12.58 23.62
N SER A 62 19.48 13.13 23.52
CA SER A 62 20.35 12.92 22.37
C SER A 62 21.79 12.66 22.81
N GLU A 63 22.40 11.63 22.25
CA GLU A 63 23.80 11.26 22.53
C GLU A 63 24.55 11.03 21.21
N ILE A 64 25.87 11.19 21.24
CA ILE A 64 26.75 10.87 20.14
C ILE A 64 27.75 9.82 20.62
N ILE A 65 27.67 8.62 20.06
CA ILE A 65 28.56 7.51 20.41
C ILE A 65 29.15 6.94 19.11
N ASN A 66 30.47 6.93 18.98
CA ASN A 66 31.19 6.36 17.84
C ASN A 66 30.61 6.82 16.46
N ASP A 67 30.47 8.11 16.26
CA ASP A 67 29.91 8.73 15.04
C ASP A 67 28.45 8.35 14.71
N LYS A 68 27.75 7.78 15.69
CA LYS A 68 26.32 7.56 15.64
C LYS A 68 25.58 8.57 16.52
N TYR A 69 24.48 9.09 15.99
CA TYR A 69 23.55 9.91 16.75
C TYR A 69 22.44 9.01 17.28
N LEU A 70 22.29 8.98 18.58
CA LEU A 70 21.23 8.24 19.28
C LEU A 70 20.24 9.25 19.83
N LEU A 71 18.99 9.16 19.41
CA LEU A 71 17.87 9.96 19.88
C LEU A 71 16.92 9.02 20.62
N ASN A 72 16.51 9.39 21.82
CA ASN A 72 15.67 8.56 22.68
C ASN A 72 14.56 9.36 23.31
N GLY A 73 13.39 8.73 23.48
CA GLY A 73 12.20 9.26 24.12
C GLY A 73 11.40 10.17 23.18
N GLU A 74 10.21 9.71 22.79
CA GLU A 74 9.24 10.43 21.94
C GLU A 74 9.91 11.19 20.78
N VAL A 75 10.75 10.46 20.02
CA VAL A 75 11.51 11.08 18.93
C VAL A 75 10.56 11.44 17.80
N GLU A 76 10.57 12.70 17.40
CA GLU A 76 9.86 13.18 16.20
C GLU A 76 10.84 13.86 15.24
N VAL A 77 10.72 13.48 13.97
CA VAL A 77 11.50 14.04 12.86
C VAL A 77 10.54 14.53 11.80
N ASN A 78 10.52 15.82 11.53
CA ASN A 78 9.63 16.46 10.58
C ASN A 78 10.42 17.24 9.54
N SER A 79 10.06 17.07 8.27
CA SER A 79 10.62 17.78 7.13
C SER A 79 9.51 18.19 6.16
N GLU A 80 9.87 18.82 5.05
CA GLU A 80 8.92 19.23 4.01
C GLU A 80 8.15 18.08 3.34
N ASN A 81 8.65 16.84 3.44
CA ASN A 81 8.11 15.69 2.70
C ASN A 81 7.95 14.43 3.55
N LEU A 82 8.30 14.50 4.83
CA LEU A 82 8.38 13.31 5.67
C LEU A 82 8.14 13.65 7.12
N TYR A 83 7.38 12.79 7.78
CA TYR A 83 7.25 12.73 9.23
C TYR A 83 7.63 11.32 9.70
N LEU A 84 8.44 11.23 10.75
CA LEU A 84 8.82 9.99 11.42
C LEU A 84 8.72 10.20 12.93
N ALA A 85 8.00 9.34 13.61
CA ALA A 85 8.01 9.26 15.07
C ALA A 85 8.40 7.85 15.51
N ALA A 86 9.15 7.74 16.61
CA ALA A 86 9.61 6.49 17.18
C ALA A 86 10.03 6.66 18.65
N ASP A 87 10.17 5.55 19.38
CA ASP A 87 10.72 5.61 20.74
C ASP A 87 12.22 5.89 20.73
N GLU A 88 12.93 5.34 19.71
CA GLU A 88 14.38 5.50 19.53
C GLU A 88 14.73 5.65 18.05
N VAL A 89 15.71 6.52 17.76
CA VAL A 89 16.25 6.69 16.40
C VAL A 89 17.78 6.73 16.46
N GLU A 90 18.41 5.80 15.73
CA GLU A 90 19.85 5.77 15.49
C GLU A 90 20.16 6.27 14.08
N VAL A 91 21.08 7.21 13.96
CA VAL A 91 21.58 7.69 12.67
C VAL A 91 23.08 7.44 12.60
N SER A 92 23.52 6.65 11.61
CA SER A 92 24.93 6.38 11.36
C SER A 92 25.40 7.14 10.12
N SER A 93 26.37 8.02 10.31
CA SER A 93 27.00 8.74 9.21
C SER A 93 27.98 7.87 8.41
N GLU A 94 28.60 6.88 9.06
CA GLU A 94 29.54 5.96 8.41
C GLU A 94 28.84 5.07 7.38
N ASN A 95 27.68 4.53 7.75
CA ASN A 95 26.93 3.59 6.93
C ASN A 95 25.81 4.27 6.12
N ASN A 96 25.68 5.59 6.21
CA ASN A 96 24.56 6.32 5.59
C ASN A 96 23.20 5.68 5.92
N SER A 97 22.95 5.37 7.18
CA SER A 97 21.77 4.63 7.60
C SER A 97 21.04 5.30 8.77
N ILE A 98 19.75 5.04 8.80
CA ILE A 98 18.86 5.37 9.91
C ILE A 98 18.16 4.11 10.35
N LEU A 99 17.98 3.95 11.67
CA LEU A 99 17.18 2.90 12.28
C LEU A 99 16.26 3.55 13.32
N ALA A 100 14.96 3.41 13.11
CA ALA A 100 13.93 3.81 14.07
C ALA A 100 13.33 2.54 14.69
N THR A 101 13.15 2.53 16.00
CA THR A 101 12.61 1.39 16.75
C THR A 101 11.61 1.84 17.81
N GLY A 102 10.61 0.98 18.04
CA GLY A 102 9.54 1.22 19.00
C GLY A 102 8.47 2.18 18.48
N ASN A 103 7.22 1.73 18.39
CA ASN A 103 6.05 2.53 18.01
C ASN A 103 6.24 3.40 16.75
N VAL A 104 6.99 2.90 15.78
CA VAL A 104 7.36 3.68 14.59
C VAL A 104 6.12 4.11 13.81
N ARG A 105 5.99 5.41 13.56
CA ARG A 105 5.01 6.01 12.64
C ARG A 105 5.77 6.77 11.56
N PHE A 106 5.59 6.35 10.34
CA PHE A 106 6.20 6.99 9.18
C PHE A 106 5.12 7.50 8.25
N GLN A 107 5.26 8.72 7.79
CA GLN A 107 4.40 9.34 6.81
C GLN A 107 5.24 10.03 5.74
N ASP A 108 4.92 9.78 4.49
CA ASP A 108 5.36 10.62 3.38
C ASP A 108 4.13 11.13 2.60
N GLN A 109 4.33 11.70 1.41
CA GLN A 109 3.25 12.22 0.58
C GLN A 109 2.28 11.15 0.06
N SER A 110 2.62 9.87 0.18
CA SER A 110 1.87 8.76 -0.40
C SER A 110 1.55 7.65 0.57
N TYR A 111 2.35 7.47 1.62
CA TYR A 111 2.30 6.32 2.50
C TYR A 111 2.18 6.69 3.96
N LEU A 112 1.37 5.92 4.69
CA LEU A 112 1.40 5.81 6.14
C LEU A 112 1.89 4.40 6.49
N ILE A 113 2.87 4.32 7.39
CA ILE A 113 3.40 3.05 7.90
C ILE A 113 3.45 3.12 9.41
N LYS A 114 2.89 2.12 10.08
CA LYS A 114 3.03 1.90 11.52
C LYS A 114 3.73 0.55 11.71
N SER A 115 4.90 0.53 12.36
CA SER A 115 5.74 -0.66 12.47
C SER A 115 6.49 -0.74 13.79
N ASP A 116 7.09 -1.90 14.07
CA ASP A 116 7.96 -2.08 15.24
C ASP A 116 9.34 -1.46 14.99
N SER A 117 9.82 -1.56 13.74
CA SER A 117 11.08 -0.93 13.33
C SER A 117 11.01 -0.48 11.88
N LEU A 118 11.79 0.55 11.57
CA LEU A 118 12.03 1.04 10.21
C LEU A 118 13.52 1.35 10.07
N SER A 119 14.13 0.77 9.05
CA SER A 119 15.52 1.07 8.70
C SER A 119 15.61 1.57 7.26
N ALA A 120 16.48 2.52 7.02
CA ALA A 120 16.81 2.97 5.67
C ALA A 120 18.31 3.13 5.53
N THR A 121 18.84 2.70 4.39
CA THR A 121 20.28 2.80 4.08
C THR A 121 20.44 3.32 2.68
N ARG A 122 21.35 4.28 2.52
CA ARG A 122 21.69 4.85 1.23
C ARG A 122 23.09 4.41 0.81
N THR A 123 23.17 3.68 -0.29
CA THR A 123 24.44 3.28 -0.91
C THR A 123 24.50 3.89 -2.29
N ASN A 124 25.37 4.90 -2.47
CA ASN A 124 25.45 5.73 -3.68
C ASN A 124 24.07 6.38 -3.97
N ASP A 125 23.48 6.09 -5.14
CA ASP A 125 22.16 6.62 -5.55
C ASP A 125 21.01 5.68 -5.20
N ASN A 126 21.28 4.53 -4.58
CA ASN A 126 20.27 3.56 -4.20
C ASN A 126 19.86 3.73 -2.74
N LEU A 127 18.58 3.95 -2.53
CA LEU A 127 17.94 3.92 -1.21
C LEU A 127 17.22 2.58 -1.04
N THR A 128 17.55 1.87 0.02
CA THR A 128 16.81 0.70 0.48
C THR A 128 16.17 1.01 1.83
N ALA A 129 14.94 0.55 2.02
CA ALA A 129 14.24 0.70 3.29
C ALA A 129 13.54 -0.60 3.65
N ASN A 130 13.57 -0.92 4.94
CA ASN A 130 12.90 -2.10 5.48
C ASN A 130 12.09 -1.69 6.71
N ALA A 131 10.92 -2.30 6.88
CA ALA A 131 10.14 -2.19 8.10
C ALA A 131 9.65 -3.57 8.54
N THR A 132 9.48 -3.76 9.84
CA THR A 132 9.04 -5.03 10.43
C THR A 132 7.72 -4.89 11.16
N ASN A 133 6.87 -5.93 11.08
CA ASN A 133 5.54 -5.97 11.68
C ASN A 133 4.74 -4.70 11.34
N ALA A 134 4.63 -4.43 10.04
CA ALA A 134 4.13 -3.17 9.55
C ALA A 134 2.66 -3.24 9.11
N ASN A 135 1.85 -2.30 9.60
CA ASN A 135 0.62 -1.91 8.93
C ASN A 135 0.95 -0.78 7.97
N TYR A 136 0.46 -0.87 6.75
CA TYR A 136 0.71 0.12 5.73
C TYR A 136 -0.59 0.61 5.09
N GLN A 137 -0.58 1.85 4.64
CA GLN A 137 -1.66 2.45 3.87
C GLN A 137 -1.06 3.35 2.80
N ASP A 138 -1.48 3.12 1.56
CA ASP A 138 -1.16 3.98 0.43
C ASP A 138 -2.36 4.89 0.13
N PHE A 139 -2.15 6.18 0.16
CA PHE A 139 -3.14 7.19 -0.22
C PHE A 139 -2.68 8.05 -1.40
N GLY A 140 -1.50 7.76 -1.97
CA GLY A 140 -0.97 8.40 -3.16
C GLY A 140 -1.69 7.98 -4.44
N ALA A 141 -1.38 8.69 -5.53
CA ALA A 141 -2.04 8.48 -6.83
C ALA A 141 -1.75 7.13 -7.50
N GLY A 142 -0.87 6.29 -6.92
CA GLY A 142 -0.33 5.10 -7.59
C GLY A 142 -1.00 3.77 -7.25
N LEU A 143 -1.40 3.54 -6.01
CA LEU A 143 -1.89 2.24 -5.54
C LEU A 143 -3.37 2.22 -5.13
N GLY A 144 -4.08 3.33 -5.35
CA GLY A 144 -5.54 3.37 -5.23
C GLY A 144 -6.11 3.21 -3.82
N GLY A 145 -5.34 3.56 -2.78
CA GLY A 145 -5.78 3.47 -1.39
C GLY A 145 -5.56 2.09 -0.78
N ALA A 146 -4.59 1.35 -1.27
CA ALA A 146 -4.23 0.04 -0.74
C ALA A 146 -3.78 0.10 0.72
N ASN A 147 -4.20 -0.88 1.50
CA ASN A 147 -3.76 -1.04 2.88
C ASN A 147 -3.63 -2.51 3.26
N GLY A 148 -2.91 -2.78 4.32
CA GLY A 148 -2.72 -4.13 4.82
C GLY A 148 -1.70 -4.20 5.94
N TYR A 149 -1.38 -5.44 6.29
CA TYR A 149 -0.34 -5.81 7.23
C TYR A 149 0.73 -6.62 6.51
N THR A 150 1.95 -6.57 6.98
CA THR A 150 3.04 -7.42 6.52
C THR A 150 4.08 -7.61 7.64
N GLU A 151 4.69 -8.78 7.69
CA GLU A 151 5.80 -9.03 8.63
C GLU A 151 7.05 -8.22 8.23
N ILE A 152 7.32 -8.11 6.92
CA ILE A 152 8.49 -7.37 6.43
C ILE A 152 8.11 -6.58 5.18
N ILE A 153 8.42 -5.30 5.19
CA ILE A 153 8.49 -4.46 3.98
C ILE A 153 9.96 -4.33 3.60
N SER A 154 10.28 -4.60 2.32
CA SER A 154 11.58 -4.28 1.74
C SER A 154 11.36 -3.43 0.49
N LYS A 155 11.80 -2.18 0.55
CA LYS A 155 11.65 -1.21 -0.54
C LYS A 155 13.00 -0.91 -1.18
N THR A 156 13.02 -0.93 -2.50
CA THR A 156 14.11 -0.45 -3.34
C THR A 156 13.64 0.69 -4.23
N ALA A 157 14.50 1.23 -5.07
CA ALA A 157 14.10 2.26 -6.04
C ALA A 157 13.03 1.79 -7.04
N THR A 158 12.96 0.49 -7.33
CA THR A 158 12.13 -0.07 -8.41
C THR A 158 11.06 -1.03 -7.95
N SER A 159 11.10 -1.49 -6.71
CA SER A 159 10.17 -2.49 -6.20
C SER A 159 9.92 -2.35 -4.70
N VAL A 160 8.75 -2.79 -4.28
CA VAL A 160 8.39 -3.03 -2.89
C VAL A 160 8.05 -4.51 -2.75
N LEU A 161 8.70 -5.18 -1.80
CA LEU A 161 8.45 -6.56 -1.45
C LEU A 161 7.81 -6.61 -0.07
N LEU A 162 6.68 -7.28 0.03
CA LEU A 162 5.95 -7.52 1.27
C LEU A 162 5.98 -9.02 1.54
N THR A 163 6.38 -9.43 2.74
CA THR A 163 6.46 -10.83 3.14
C THR A 163 5.38 -11.14 4.18
N ASN A 164 4.69 -12.26 4.04
CA ASN A 164 3.54 -12.65 4.85
C ASN A 164 2.55 -11.48 4.98
N ALA A 165 1.96 -11.12 3.83
CA ALA A 165 1.28 -9.85 3.68
C ALA A 165 -0.19 -9.98 3.34
N THR A 166 -0.97 -9.05 3.85
CA THR A 166 -2.34 -8.81 3.39
C THR A 166 -2.40 -7.57 2.51
N TYR A 167 -3.32 -7.54 1.57
CA TYR A 167 -3.56 -6.42 0.66
C TYR A 167 -5.05 -6.24 0.45
N SER A 168 -5.57 -5.05 0.66
CA SER A 168 -6.96 -4.68 0.40
C SER A 168 -7.04 -3.24 -0.14
N LEU A 169 -8.10 -2.97 -0.89
CA LEU A 169 -8.49 -1.62 -1.29
C LEU A 169 -9.72 -1.12 -0.50
N CYS A 170 -10.21 -1.92 0.45
CA CYS A 170 -11.25 -1.51 1.37
C CYS A 170 -10.68 -0.52 2.41
N PRO A 171 -11.52 0.31 3.05
CA PRO A 171 -11.09 1.17 4.15
C PRO A 171 -10.37 0.38 5.25
N VAL A 172 -9.39 1.01 5.90
CA VAL A 172 -8.70 0.45 7.07
C VAL A 172 -9.73 0.00 8.11
N ASN A 173 -9.54 -1.18 8.69
CA ASN A 173 -10.44 -1.82 9.66
C ASN A 173 -11.80 -2.31 9.10
N LYS A 174 -12.03 -2.27 7.79
CA LYS A 174 -13.27 -2.73 7.16
C LYS A 174 -12.97 -3.55 5.93
N ASN A 175 -12.25 -4.65 6.13
CA ASN A 175 -11.79 -5.54 5.06
C ASN A 175 -12.92 -6.49 4.63
N ASP A 176 -13.85 -5.99 3.82
CA ASP A 176 -14.87 -6.84 3.20
C ASP A 176 -14.21 -7.90 2.32
N TRP A 177 -13.09 -7.56 1.69
CA TRP A 177 -12.23 -8.49 1.01
C TRP A 177 -10.74 -8.14 1.23
N LEU A 178 -9.90 -9.16 1.19
CA LEU A 178 -8.45 -9.00 1.21
C LEU A 178 -7.77 -10.15 0.45
N ILE A 179 -6.57 -9.89 -0.01
CA ILE A 179 -5.62 -10.90 -0.45
C ILE A 179 -4.67 -11.15 0.70
N ASP A 180 -4.48 -12.41 1.06
CA ASP A 180 -3.50 -12.87 2.04
C ASP A 180 -2.49 -13.73 1.29
N ALA A 181 -1.20 -13.40 1.33
CA ALA A 181 -0.18 -14.02 0.51
C ALA A 181 1.14 -14.17 1.25
N ASP A 182 1.89 -15.23 0.92
CA ASP A 182 3.24 -15.42 1.45
C ASP A 182 4.16 -14.27 1.02
N GLN A 183 3.95 -13.78 -0.21
CA GLN A 183 4.76 -12.69 -0.74
C GLN A 183 3.94 -11.84 -1.72
N ILE A 184 4.11 -10.51 -1.63
CA ILE A 184 3.57 -9.56 -2.60
C ILE A 184 4.72 -8.69 -3.11
N GLU A 185 5.01 -8.75 -4.39
CA GLU A 185 5.96 -7.87 -5.07
C GLU A 185 5.20 -6.79 -5.84
N LEU A 186 5.48 -5.52 -5.56
CA LEU A 186 5.01 -4.37 -6.33
C LEU A 186 6.17 -3.85 -7.18
N ASN A 187 6.21 -4.21 -8.44
CA ASN A 187 7.26 -3.77 -9.37
C ASN A 187 6.83 -2.47 -10.05
N LEU A 188 7.42 -1.36 -9.62
CA LEU A 188 7.07 -0.02 -10.08
C LEU A 188 7.48 0.22 -11.53
N THR A 189 8.62 -0.34 -11.96
CA THR A 189 9.10 -0.21 -13.34
C THR A 189 8.22 -0.96 -14.34
N LYS A 190 7.77 -2.18 -13.97
CA LYS A 190 6.86 -2.99 -14.80
C LYS A 190 5.40 -2.64 -14.59
N ASN A 191 5.10 -1.74 -13.64
CA ASN A 191 3.76 -1.34 -13.27
C ASN A 191 2.86 -2.55 -12.93
N ARG A 192 3.41 -3.51 -12.16
CA ARG A 192 2.70 -4.76 -11.82
C ARG A 192 2.89 -5.13 -10.36
N GLY A 193 1.77 -5.57 -9.77
CA GLY A 193 1.75 -6.34 -8.55
C GLY A 193 1.71 -7.83 -8.85
N VAL A 194 2.41 -8.62 -8.06
CA VAL A 194 2.41 -10.09 -8.10
C VAL A 194 2.30 -10.60 -6.68
N ALA A 195 1.32 -11.45 -6.41
CA ALA A 195 1.20 -12.16 -5.15
C ALA A 195 1.44 -13.65 -5.39
N ASP A 196 2.27 -14.24 -4.55
CA ASP A 196 2.57 -15.67 -4.54
C ASP A 196 1.83 -16.35 -3.38
N ASN A 197 1.23 -17.52 -3.63
CA ASN A 197 0.41 -18.28 -2.69
C ASN A 197 -0.74 -17.44 -2.11
N ALA A 198 -1.43 -16.72 -2.97
CA ALA A 198 -2.48 -15.79 -2.59
C ALA A 198 -3.80 -16.49 -2.25
N ILE A 199 -4.36 -16.16 -1.10
CA ILE A 199 -5.71 -16.54 -0.68
C ILE A 199 -6.58 -15.29 -0.72
N VAL A 200 -7.58 -15.28 -1.58
CA VAL A 200 -8.59 -14.22 -1.57
C VAL A 200 -9.62 -14.55 -0.51
N LYS A 201 -9.76 -13.65 0.47
CA LYS A 201 -10.74 -13.77 1.56
C LYS A 201 -11.85 -12.75 1.36
N PHE A 202 -13.08 -13.14 1.66
CA PHE A 202 -14.25 -12.28 1.66
C PHE A 202 -15.00 -12.43 2.99
N TYR A 203 -15.16 -11.34 3.73
CA TYR A 203 -15.63 -11.34 5.12
C TYR A 203 -14.89 -12.38 6.00
N GLY A 204 -13.56 -12.47 5.82
CA GLY A 204 -12.70 -13.41 6.55
C GLY A 204 -12.73 -14.87 6.05
N LEU A 205 -13.66 -15.23 5.15
CA LEU A 205 -13.77 -16.58 4.59
C LEU A 205 -12.88 -16.71 3.36
N PRO A 206 -12.02 -17.76 3.26
CA PRO A 206 -11.22 -18.03 2.07
C PRO A 206 -12.14 -18.48 0.93
N ILE A 207 -12.10 -17.74 -0.18
CA ILE A 207 -12.91 -18.02 -1.38
C ILE A 207 -12.10 -18.66 -2.48
N PHE A 208 -10.90 -18.14 -2.74
CA PHE A 208 -10.02 -18.61 -3.80
C PHE A 208 -8.59 -18.75 -3.30
N TYR A 209 -7.91 -19.79 -3.77
CA TYR A 209 -6.46 -19.91 -3.69
C TYR A 209 -5.87 -19.77 -5.09
N LEU A 210 -4.87 -18.90 -5.21
CA LEU A 210 -4.17 -18.62 -6.45
C LEU A 210 -2.67 -18.80 -6.19
N PRO A 211 -2.02 -19.83 -6.76
CA PRO A 211 -0.58 -20.03 -6.59
C PRO A 211 0.23 -18.80 -7.00
N LYS A 212 -0.26 -18.08 -8.01
CA LYS A 212 0.27 -16.80 -8.45
C LYS A 212 -0.85 -15.92 -8.98
N TYR A 213 -0.95 -14.71 -8.44
CA TYR A 213 -1.89 -13.70 -8.86
C TYR A 213 -1.15 -12.43 -9.27
N SER A 214 -1.53 -11.81 -10.39
CA SER A 214 -0.87 -10.62 -10.91
C SER A 214 -1.88 -9.59 -11.37
N TRP A 215 -1.64 -8.32 -11.00
CA TRP A 215 -2.47 -7.18 -11.39
C TRP A 215 -1.62 -5.98 -11.82
N VAL A 216 -2.29 -4.99 -12.40
CA VAL A 216 -1.66 -3.73 -12.81
C VAL A 216 -1.78 -2.72 -11.66
N LEU A 217 -0.70 -2.03 -11.31
CA LEU A 217 -0.68 -1.06 -10.21
C LEU A 217 -1.39 0.24 -10.59
N SER A 218 -1.22 0.70 -11.84
CA SER A 218 -1.83 1.92 -12.33
C SER A 218 -2.15 1.85 -13.83
N GLY A 219 -3.13 2.64 -14.29
CA GLY A 219 -3.49 2.73 -15.69
C GLY A 219 -4.22 1.50 -16.23
N ARG A 220 -4.02 1.18 -17.52
CA ARG A 220 -4.69 0.10 -18.24
C ARG A 220 -3.74 -1.08 -18.46
N GLY A 221 -4.15 -2.26 -18.05
CA GLY A 221 -3.42 -3.49 -18.32
C GLY A 221 -4.32 -4.72 -18.16
N SER A 222 -3.99 -5.82 -18.82
CA SER A 222 -4.74 -7.06 -18.72
C SER A 222 -4.60 -7.68 -17.33
N GLY A 223 -5.70 -8.18 -16.77
CA GLY A 223 -5.74 -8.81 -15.46
C GLY A 223 -7.16 -9.11 -14.99
N PHE A 224 -7.26 -9.82 -13.87
CA PHE A 224 -8.54 -10.02 -13.22
C PHE A 224 -9.06 -8.70 -12.66
N LEU A 225 -10.34 -8.45 -12.85
CA LEU A 225 -11.07 -7.38 -12.16
C LEU A 225 -11.66 -7.94 -10.86
N THR A 226 -12.08 -7.04 -9.99
CA THR A 226 -12.74 -7.42 -8.72
C THR A 226 -13.91 -8.35 -9.00
N PRO A 227 -13.96 -9.52 -8.35
CA PRO A 227 -15.13 -10.39 -8.45
C PRO A 227 -16.38 -9.74 -7.87
N ASP A 228 -17.52 -9.97 -8.51
CA ASP A 228 -18.82 -9.53 -8.01
C ASP A 228 -19.51 -10.69 -7.29
N PHE A 229 -19.98 -10.42 -6.08
CA PHE A 229 -20.76 -11.38 -5.29
C PHE A 229 -22.14 -10.78 -5.07
N SER A 230 -23.18 -11.49 -5.41
CA SER A 230 -24.54 -11.05 -5.15
C SER A 230 -25.40 -12.19 -4.63
N ARG A 231 -26.33 -11.82 -3.75
CA ARG A 231 -27.40 -12.68 -3.26
C ARG A 231 -28.73 -12.10 -3.77
N TYR A 232 -29.56 -12.96 -4.31
CA TYR A 232 -30.88 -12.58 -4.78
C TYR A 232 -31.92 -13.60 -4.39
N THR A 233 -33.15 -13.15 -4.20
CA THR A 233 -34.30 -13.99 -3.93
C THR A 233 -35.21 -13.92 -5.14
N GLU A 234 -35.53 -15.06 -5.76
CA GLU A 234 -36.48 -15.09 -6.87
C GLU A 234 -37.91 -14.84 -6.33
N THR A 235 -38.68 -13.99 -7.03
CA THR A 235 -40.06 -13.68 -6.65
C THR A 235 -40.88 -14.96 -6.66
N GLY A 236 -41.38 -15.33 -5.48
CA GLY A 236 -42.20 -16.55 -5.30
C GLY A 236 -41.46 -17.77 -4.74
N ASN A 237 -40.15 -17.64 -4.45
CA ASN A 237 -39.36 -18.69 -3.80
C ASN A 237 -38.74 -18.13 -2.52
N GLU A 238 -38.85 -18.84 -1.39
CA GLU A 238 -38.21 -18.44 -0.13
C GLU A 238 -36.71 -18.71 -0.10
N ASP A 239 -36.23 -19.52 -1.06
CA ASP A 239 -34.80 -19.87 -1.16
C ASP A 239 -34.01 -18.72 -1.78
N SER A 240 -33.01 -18.26 -1.05
CA SER A 240 -32.05 -17.28 -1.59
C SER A 240 -31.00 -17.95 -2.47
N SER A 241 -30.82 -17.38 -3.63
CA SER A 241 -29.77 -17.77 -4.60
C SER A 241 -28.60 -16.81 -4.51
N TYR A 242 -27.41 -17.29 -4.86
CA TYR A 242 -26.22 -16.46 -4.94
C TYR A 242 -25.57 -16.55 -6.32
N SER A 243 -24.87 -15.51 -6.71
CA SER A 243 -24.03 -15.49 -7.89
C SER A 243 -22.63 -15.00 -7.57
N VAL A 244 -21.67 -15.56 -8.29
CA VAL A 244 -20.26 -15.19 -8.25
C VAL A 244 -19.80 -14.93 -9.67
N ARG A 245 -19.41 -13.71 -9.97
CA ARG A 245 -18.93 -13.30 -11.28
C ARG A 245 -17.46 -12.94 -11.21
N VAL A 246 -16.63 -13.61 -12.01
CA VAL A 246 -15.17 -13.39 -12.07
C VAL A 246 -14.81 -12.82 -13.43
N PRO A 247 -14.62 -11.50 -13.56
CA PRO A 247 -14.27 -10.88 -14.82
C PRO A 247 -12.76 -10.82 -15.02
N TYR A 248 -12.33 -11.00 -16.27
CA TYR A 248 -10.96 -10.79 -16.72
C TYR A 248 -10.93 -9.72 -17.82
N TYR A 249 -10.14 -8.69 -17.60
CA TYR A 249 -9.94 -7.59 -18.55
C TYR A 249 -8.76 -7.88 -19.47
N LEU A 250 -8.96 -7.73 -20.76
CA LEU A 250 -7.94 -7.83 -21.80
C LEU A 250 -7.74 -6.45 -22.42
N ASN A 251 -6.57 -5.86 -22.17
CA ASN A 251 -6.13 -4.63 -22.85
C ASN A 251 -5.53 -5.01 -24.20
N LEU A 252 -6.34 -5.03 -25.26
CA LEU A 252 -5.94 -5.49 -26.58
C LEU A 252 -5.08 -4.45 -27.31
N ALA A 253 -5.46 -3.17 -27.20
CA ALA A 253 -4.76 -2.05 -27.83
C ALA A 253 -5.16 -0.73 -27.11
N PRO A 254 -4.49 0.40 -27.38
CA PRO A 254 -4.87 1.69 -26.79
C PRO A 254 -6.32 2.10 -27.05
N ASP A 255 -6.87 1.68 -28.20
CA ASP A 255 -8.22 2.02 -28.68
C ASP A 255 -9.27 0.93 -28.44
N ARG A 256 -8.88 -0.28 -27.95
CA ARG A 256 -9.82 -1.39 -27.80
C ARG A 256 -9.50 -2.30 -26.62
N ASP A 257 -10.55 -2.86 -26.05
CA ASP A 257 -10.46 -3.83 -24.95
C ASP A 257 -11.58 -4.88 -25.00
N LEU A 258 -11.37 -5.96 -24.24
CA LEU A 258 -12.34 -7.03 -24.08
C LEU A 258 -12.40 -7.43 -22.60
N VAL A 259 -13.60 -7.50 -22.07
CA VAL A 259 -13.85 -8.14 -20.76
C VAL A 259 -14.53 -9.47 -21.03
N VAL A 260 -13.95 -10.54 -20.50
CA VAL A 260 -14.60 -11.85 -20.44
C VAL A 260 -14.90 -12.16 -18.97
N ALA A 261 -16.07 -12.70 -18.67
CA ALA A 261 -16.43 -13.07 -17.30
C ALA A 261 -17.08 -14.45 -17.26
N LEU A 262 -16.73 -15.21 -16.23
CA LEU A 262 -17.43 -16.40 -15.81
C LEU A 262 -18.33 -16.02 -14.64
N ASN A 263 -19.64 -16.24 -14.80
CA ASN A 263 -20.63 -16.01 -13.77
C ASN A 263 -21.24 -17.35 -13.39
N TYR A 264 -21.11 -17.74 -12.11
CA TYR A 264 -21.78 -18.90 -11.55
C TYR A 264 -23.01 -18.44 -10.76
N MET A 265 -24.17 -18.97 -11.09
CA MET A 265 -25.42 -18.74 -10.39
C MET A 265 -25.91 -20.05 -9.77
N SER A 266 -26.14 -20.07 -8.46
CA SER A 266 -26.54 -21.29 -7.76
C SER A 266 -27.83 -21.93 -8.31
N SER A 267 -28.74 -21.12 -8.87
CA SER A 267 -30.01 -21.57 -9.45
C SER A 267 -29.95 -21.86 -10.95
N ARG A 268 -28.94 -21.39 -11.69
CA ARG A 268 -28.89 -21.43 -13.16
C ARG A 268 -27.61 -22.02 -13.75
N GLY A 269 -26.56 -22.25 -12.90
CA GLY A 269 -25.27 -22.75 -13.34
C GLY A 269 -24.36 -21.66 -13.89
N PHE A 270 -23.53 -21.99 -14.90
CA PHE A 270 -22.51 -21.11 -15.45
C PHE A 270 -23.02 -20.30 -16.63
N ILE A 271 -22.70 -19.00 -16.62
CA ILE A 271 -22.94 -18.05 -17.71
C ILE A 271 -21.60 -17.46 -18.13
N TYR A 272 -21.34 -17.46 -19.43
CA TYR A 272 -20.17 -16.79 -20.02
C TYR A 272 -20.59 -15.45 -20.58
N GLU A 273 -19.88 -14.40 -20.19
CA GLU A 273 -20.12 -13.04 -20.64
C GLU A 273 -18.89 -12.53 -21.39
N SER A 274 -19.11 -11.75 -22.45
CA SER A 274 -18.04 -11.03 -23.12
C SER A 274 -18.51 -9.62 -23.49
N LYS A 275 -17.64 -8.63 -23.26
CA LYS A 275 -17.90 -7.22 -23.59
C LYS A 275 -16.70 -6.64 -24.31
N TYR A 276 -16.81 -6.49 -25.63
CA TYR A 276 -15.83 -5.79 -26.45
C TYR A 276 -16.15 -4.30 -26.54
N ARG A 277 -15.11 -3.46 -26.43
CA ARG A 277 -15.20 -2.00 -26.59
C ARG A 277 -14.11 -1.54 -27.54
N GLN A 278 -14.46 -0.61 -28.43
CA GLN A 278 -13.55 0.04 -29.36
C GLN A 278 -13.91 1.53 -29.45
N LEU A 279 -12.90 2.38 -29.38
CA LEU A 279 -13.02 3.80 -29.71
C LEU A 279 -12.94 3.93 -31.25
N ILE A 280 -13.85 4.68 -31.82
CA ILE A 280 -13.94 4.95 -33.26
C ILE A 280 -13.65 6.43 -33.48
#